data_edcea7b3f2f2aacf8e59dc7c564ec8f2
#
_entry.id   edcea7b3f2f2aacf8e59dc7c564ec8f2
#
_cell.length_a   1.000
_cell.length_b   1.000
_cell.length_c   1.000
_cell.angle_alpha   90.00
_cell.angle_beta   90.00
_cell.angle_gamma   90.00
#
_symmetry.space_group_name_H-M   'P 1'
#
loop_
_entity.id
_entity.type
_entity.pdbx_description
1 polymer ?
#
loop_
_entity_poly.entity_id
_entity_poly.type
_entity_poly.pdbx_seq_one_letter_code
_entity_poly.pdbx_strand_id
1 'polypeptide(L)'
;MHKTLYIGSFPPPYGGVTVKNALLFEAISERVPLEKLDLMGVKRRDFRAIKSFVKAVAGRDGVLIIGVSSDLRKRITDFMYRFNRPKMRRSLLFVMGGRVPDDVAYIEKLGCYKRVFVETESMRKAFEAAGAQNVSVYPNCRKRPVVPCQVRKTVGGI
;
A
#
# COMPACT_ATOMS: atom_id res chain seq x y z
N MET A 1 9.58 -7.11 -21.12
CA MET A 1 9.39 -7.32 -19.65
C MET A 1 8.35 -6.34 -19.14
N HIS A 2 7.33 -6.81 -18.46
CA HIS A 2 6.33 -5.90 -17.86
C HIS A 2 6.95 -5.23 -16.63
N LYS A 3 7.01 -3.90 -16.66
CA LYS A 3 7.55 -3.08 -15.58
C LYS A 3 6.60 -3.12 -14.39
N THR A 4 7.10 -3.54 -13.21
CA THR A 4 6.34 -3.45 -11.96
C THR A 4 6.75 -2.18 -11.22
N LEU A 5 5.77 -1.38 -10.79
CA LEU A 5 6.00 -0.10 -10.14
C LEU A 5 5.32 -0.07 -8.77
N TYR A 6 6.08 0.23 -7.73
CA TYR A 6 5.58 0.45 -6.38
C TYR A 6 5.30 1.94 -6.15
N ILE A 7 4.04 2.27 -5.88
CA ILE A 7 3.59 3.63 -5.58
C ILE A 7 3.33 3.74 -4.07
N GLY A 8 4.08 4.60 -3.39
CA GLY A 8 3.94 4.83 -1.95
C GLY A 8 4.67 6.06 -1.47
N SER A 9 4.47 6.43 -0.22
CA SER A 9 5.29 7.42 0.47
C SER A 9 6.39 6.71 1.25
N PHE A 10 7.62 7.18 1.14
CA PHE A 10 8.80 6.58 1.77
C PHE A 10 9.46 7.56 2.74
N PRO A 11 10.28 7.06 3.71
CA PRO A 11 11.05 7.94 4.59
C PRO A 11 12.09 8.78 3.82
N PRO A 12 12.48 9.97 4.30
CA PRO A 12 11.82 10.76 5.33
C PRO A 12 10.54 11.46 4.85
N PRO A 13 9.58 11.86 5.73
CA PRO A 13 9.59 11.69 7.18
C PRO A 13 9.26 10.25 7.61
N TYR A 14 9.74 9.86 8.79
CA TYR A 14 9.44 8.56 9.38
C TYR A 14 8.05 8.55 10.00
N GLY A 15 7.23 7.61 9.57
CA GLY A 15 5.87 7.42 10.04
C GLY A 15 5.39 6.01 9.73
N GLY A 16 4.27 5.59 10.33
CA GLY A 16 3.77 4.22 10.17
C GLY A 16 3.63 3.77 8.71
N VAL A 17 3.08 4.63 7.86
CA VAL A 17 2.88 4.32 6.43
C VAL A 17 4.19 4.31 5.65
N THR A 18 5.08 5.29 5.88
CA THR A 18 6.34 5.40 5.14
C THR A 18 7.30 4.26 5.45
N VAL A 19 7.38 3.87 6.73
CA VAL A 19 8.20 2.73 7.18
C VAL A 19 7.64 1.41 6.63
N LYS A 20 6.33 1.20 6.65
CA LYS A 20 5.70 0.01 6.06
C LYS A 20 5.97 -0.09 4.57
N ASN A 21 5.83 1.01 3.83
CA ASN A 21 6.15 1.04 2.41
C ASN A 21 7.62 0.69 2.13
N ALA A 22 8.54 1.19 2.95
CA ALA A 22 9.95 0.88 2.80
C ALA A 22 10.22 -0.62 3.00
N LEU A 23 9.66 -1.22 4.06
CA LEU A 23 9.80 -2.65 4.35
C LEU A 23 9.18 -3.54 3.26
N LEU A 24 7.97 -3.20 2.80
CA LEU A 24 7.32 -3.93 1.72
C LEU A 24 8.07 -3.81 0.40
N PHE A 25 8.54 -2.61 0.06
CA PHE A 25 9.34 -2.38 -1.14
C PHE A 25 10.61 -3.22 -1.10
N GLU A 26 11.35 -3.21 0.01
CA GLU A 26 12.57 -4.00 0.21
C GLU A 26 12.29 -5.50 0.01
N ALA A 27 11.30 -6.05 0.74
CA ALA A 27 10.95 -7.47 0.69
C ALA A 27 10.46 -7.94 -0.70
N ILE A 28 9.74 -7.10 -1.44
CA ILE A 28 9.26 -7.45 -2.78
C ILE A 28 10.38 -7.31 -3.81
N SER A 29 11.24 -6.29 -3.68
CA SER A 29 12.34 -6.04 -4.63
C SER A 29 13.41 -7.12 -4.61
N GLU A 30 13.55 -7.87 -3.52
CA GLU A 30 14.41 -9.06 -3.44
C GLU A 30 13.92 -10.21 -4.35
N ARG A 31 12.66 -10.22 -4.74
CA ARG A 31 12.03 -11.32 -5.48
C ARG A 31 11.65 -10.97 -6.91
N VAL A 32 11.37 -9.71 -7.18
CA VAL A 32 10.93 -9.25 -8.50
C VAL A 32 11.54 -7.89 -8.83
N PRO A 33 11.88 -7.63 -10.10
CA PRO A 33 12.34 -6.30 -10.54
C PRO A 33 11.23 -5.27 -10.26
N LEU A 34 11.52 -4.31 -9.39
CA LEU A 34 10.56 -3.35 -8.88
C LEU A 34 11.12 -1.94 -8.91
N GLU A 35 10.40 -1.03 -9.54
CA GLU A 35 10.73 0.39 -9.50
C GLU A 35 9.91 1.12 -8.45
N LYS A 36 10.52 2.13 -7.84
CA LYS A 36 9.90 2.95 -6.80
C LYS A 36 9.40 4.28 -7.37
N LEU A 37 8.15 4.63 -7.06
CA LEU A 37 7.59 5.95 -7.25
C LEU A 37 7.20 6.54 -5.91
N ASP A 38 8.03 7.47 -5.42
CA ASP A 38 7.80 8.13 -4.14
C ASP A 38 6.81 9.29 -4.26
N LEU A 39 5.72 9.21 -3.53
CA LEU A 39 4.68 10.23 -3.52
C LEU A 39 5.06 11.50 -2.72
N MET A 40 6.18 11.50 -2.03
CA MET A 40 6.66 12.72 -1.36
C MET A 40 6.99 13.82 -2.38
N GLY A 41 7.52 13.47 -3.55
CA GLY A 41 7.70 14.39 -4.66
C GLY A 41 6.38 14.98 -5.16
N VAL A 42 5.33 14.13 -5.28
CA VAL A 42 3.99 14.58 -5.69
C VAL A 42 3.40 15.55 -4.65
N LYS A 43 3.56 15.27 -3.36
CA LYS A 43 3.12 16.16 -2.27
C LYS A 43 3.85 17.50 -2.28
N ARG A 44 5.13 17.52 -2.66
CA ARG A 44 5.94 18.74 -2.82
C ARG A 44 5.69 19.48 -4.14
N ARG A 45 4.72 19.03 -4.93
CA ARG A 45 4.37 19.58 -6.26
C ARG A 45 5.52 19.54 -7.27
N ASP A 46 6.40 18.56 -7.17
CA ASP A 46 7.43 18.32 -8.18
C ASP A 46 6.76 17.84 -9.49
N PHE A 47 6.90 18.61 -10.55
CA PHE A 47 6.28 18.33 -11.84
C PHE A 47 6.76 16.99 -12.44
N ARG A 48 8.00 16.60 -12.22
CA ARG A 48 8.52 15.32 -12.71
C ARG A 48 7.86 14.15 -11.99
N ALA A 49 7.73 14.26 -10.66
CA ALA A 49 7.04 13.26 -9.85
C ALA A 49 5.55 13.17 -10.21
N ILE A 50 4.87 14.30 -10.41
CA ILE A 50 3.47 14.37 -10.84
C ILE A 50 3.31 13.71 -12.22
N LYS A 51 4.13 14.07 -13.20
CA LYS A 51 4.11 13.49 -14.55
C LYS A 51 4.32 11.98 -14.51
N SER A 52 5.29 11.51 -13.72
CA SER A 52 5.58 10.08 -13.54
C SER A 52 4.41 9.36 -12.89
N PHE A 53 3.78 9.96 -11.88
CA PHE A 53 2.60 9.41 -11.22
C PHE A 53 1.41 9.29 -12.19
N VAL A 54 1.09 10.36 -12.90
CA VAL A 54 -0.01 10.35 -13.90
C VAL A 54 0.27 9.30 -14.98
N LYS A 55 1.48 9.25 -15.52
CA LYS A 55 1.89 8.23 -16.51
C LYS A 55 1.76 6.81 -15.93
N ALA A 56 2.13 6.61 -14.66
CA ALA A 56 2.01 5.32 -14.00
C ALA A 56 0.55 4.86 -13.88
N VAL A 57 -0.35 5.74 -13.46
CA VAL A 57 -1.75 5.38 -13.20
C VAL A 57 -2.58 5.33 -14.49
N ALA A 58 -2.36 6.27 -15.41
CA ALA A 58 -3.10 6.36 -16.68
C ALA A 58 -2.56 5.45 -17.79
N GLY A 59 -1.26 5.13 -17.79
CA GLY A 59 -0.63 4.27 -18.80
C GLY A 59 -1.17 2.84 -18.75
N ARG A 60 -1.22 2.17 -19.88
CA ARG A 60 -1.77 0.80 -20.00
C ARG A 60 -0.80 -0.29 -19.57
N ASP A 61 0.49 -0.04 -19.67
CA ASP A 61 1.52 -1.05 -19.43
C ASP A 61 1.89 -1.21 -17.95
N GLY A 62 2.42 -2.39 -17.62
CA GLY A 62 2.96 -2.73 -16.32
C GLY A 62 1.90 -3.06 -15.25
N VAL A 63 2.42 -3.35 -14.08
CA VAL A 63 1.67 -3.69 -12.87
C VAL A 63 1.94 -2.63 -11.81
N LEU A 64 0.92 -2.22 -11.07
CA LEU A 64 1.07 -1.32 -9.93
C LEU A 64 0.94 -2.09 -8.61
N ILE A 65 1.84 -1.78 -7.69
CA ILE A 65 1.72 -2.10 -6.27
C ILE A 65 1.49 -0.76 -5.56
N ILE A 66 0.35 -0.60 -4.91
CA ILE A 66 -0.12 0.68 -4.39
C ILE A 66 -0.18 0.59 -2.87
N GLY A 67 0.70 1.34 -2.18
CA GLY A 67 0.76 1.44 -0.72
C GLY A 67 0.51 2.88 -0.26
N VAL A 68 -0.76 3.29 -0.18
CA VAL A 68 -1.14 4.69 0.10
C VAL A 68 -2.19 4.82 1.20
N SER A 69 -2.22 5.98 1.84
CA SER A 69 -3.22 6.32 2.86
C SER A 69 -4.61 6.59 2.26
N SER A 70 -5.62 6.66 3.12
CA SER A 70 -7.06 6.61 2.79
C SER A 70 -7.51 7.55 1.66
N ASP A 71 -7.20 8.84 1.72
CA ASP A 71 -7.73 9.81 0.75
C ASP A 71 -7.12 9.62 -0.65
N LEU A 72 -5.81 9.45 -0.71
CA LEU A 72 -5.14 9.22 -1.98
C LEU A 72 -5.52 7.86 -2.57
N ARG A 73 -5.71 6.85 -1.72
CA ARG A 73 -6.21 5.54 -2.11
C ARG A 73 -7.56 5.66 -2.81
N LYS A 74 -8.52 6.40 -2.23
CA LYS A 74 -9.84 6.62 -2.82
C LYS A 74 -9.72 7.29 -4.20
N ARG A 75 -8.95 8.35 -4.30
CA ARG A 75 -8.74 9.08 -5.58
C ARG A 75 -8.10 8.20 -6.67
N ILE A 76 -7.08 7.43 -6.33
CA ILE A 76 -6.44 6.51 -7.29
C ILE A 76 -7.43 5.42 -7.72
N THR A 77 -8.16 4.83 -6.78
CA THR A 77 -9.16 3.80 -7.05
C THR A 77 -10.26 4.32 -7.96
N ASP A 78 -10.83 5.48 -7.67
CA ASP A 78 -11.88 6.09 -8.49
C ASP A 78 -11.38 6.40 -9.91
N PHE A 79 -10.17 6.95 -10.04
CA PHE A 79 -9.57 7.22 -11.33
C PHE A 79 -9.35 5.94 -12.14
N MET A 80 -8.71 4.92 -11.54
CA MET A 80 -8.43 3.65 -12.22
C MET A 80 -9.71 2.91 -12.56
N TYR A 81 -10.71 2.94 -11.69
CA TYR A 81 -12.01 2.33 -11.95
C TYR A 81 -12.72 2.94 -13.16
N ARG A 82 -12.64 4.26 -13.29
CA ARG A 82 -13.29 4.97 -14.42
C ARG A 82 -12.51 4.89 -15.73
N PHE A 83 -11.19 5.00 -15.68
CA PHE A 83 -10.37 5.21 -16.87
C PHE A 83 -9.39 4.07 -17.20
N ASN A 84 -9.05 3.19 -16.25
CA ASN A 84 -8.03 2.17 -16.46
C ASN A 84 -8.30 0.85 -15.69
N ARG A 85 -9.51 0.33 -15.80
CA ARG A 85 -9.91 -0.96 -15.21
C ARG A 85 -8.99 -2.13 -15.61
N PRO A 86 -8.53 -2.26 -16.87
CA PRO A 86 -7.66 -3.36 -17.26
C PRO A 86 -6.35 -3.39 -16.46
N LYS A 87 -5.78 -2.21 -16.18
CA LYS A 87 -4.58 -2.11 -15.33
C LYS A 87 -4.91 -2.38 -13.86
N MET A 88 -6.02 -1.87 -13.37
CA MET A 88 -6.50 -2.11 -12.01
C MET A 88 -6.61 -3.62 -11.71
N ARG A 89 -7.16 -4.42 -12.63
CA ARG A 89 -7.30 -5.87 -12.52
C ARG A 89 -5.96 -6.63 -12.43
N ARG A 90 -4.87 -5.99 -12.78
CA ARG A 90 -3.51 -6.55 -12.68
C ARG A 90 -2.75 -6.00 -11.48
N SER A 91 -3.26 -4.95 -10.84
CA SER A 91 -2.58 -4.23 -9.78
C SER A 91 -2.93 -4.76 -8.39
N LEU A 92 -2.02 -4.55 -7.46
CA LEU A 92 -2.15 -4.91 -6.05
C LEU A 92 -2.34 -3.65 -5.21
N LEU A 93 -3.24 -3.70 -4.24
CA LEU A 93 -3.49 -2.60 -3.32
C LEU A 93 -3.17 -3.03 -1.89
N PHE A 94 -2.30 -2.28 -1.20
CA PHE A 94 -2.04 -2.40 0.23
C PHE A 94 -2.78 -1.29 0.98
N VAL A 95 -3.71 -1.68 1.83
CA VAL A 95 -4.45 -0.77 2.70
C VAL A 95 -3.57 -0.43 3.90
N MET A 96 -2.93 0.74 3.84
CA MET A 96 -2.01 1.22 4.86
C MET A 96 -2.77 1.97 5.96
N GLY A 97 -3.09 1.27 7.04
CA GLY A 97 -3.83 1.84 8.17
C GLY A 97 -5.27 2.23 7.84
N GLY A 98 -5.94 2.81 8.81
CA GLY A 98 -7.26 3.37 8.64
C GLY A 98 -8.41 2.44 8.99
N ARG A 99 -9.61 3.01 8.93
CA ARG A 99 -10.87 2.28 9.13
C ARG A 99 -11.27 1.55 7.85
N VAL A 100 -12.04 0.50 8.02
CA VAL A 100 -12.77 -0.10 6.90
C VAL A 100 -13.74 0.98 6.37
N PRO A 101 -13.77 1.23 5.07
CA PRO A 101 -14.71 2.20 4.51
C PRO A 101 -16.14 1.72 4.70
N ASP A 102 -17.04 2.63 5.10
CA ASP A 102 -18.46 2.35 5.22
C ASP A 102 -19.19 2.47 3.85
N ASP A 103 -18.49 2.93 2.82
CA ASP A 103 -19.03 3.15 1.47
C ASP A 103 -18.98 1.85 0.65
N VAL A 104 -20.12 1.18 0.54
CA VAL A 104 -20.28 -0.08 -0.21
C VAL A 104 -19.84 0.09 -1.67
N ALA A 105 -20.22 1.19 -2.32
CA ALA A 105 -19.85 1.44 -3.72
C ALA A 105 -18.33 1.59 -3.90
N TYR A 106 -17.63 2.10 -2.88
CA TYR A 106 -16.17 2.15 -2.89
C TYR A 106 -15.56 0.75 -2.69
N ILE A 107 -16.15 -0.08 -1.82
CA ILE A 107 -15.68 -1.45 -1.60
C ILE A 107 -15.84 -2.31 -2.85
N GLU A 108 -16.95 -2.16 -3.58
CA GLU A 108 -17.14 -2.82 -4.89
C GLU A 108 -16.03 -2.45 -5.89
N LYS A 109 -15.62 -1.17 -5.93
CA LYS A 109 -14.48 -0.75 -6.76
C LYS A 109 -13.18 -1.43 -6.36
N LEU A 110 -12.95 -1.65 -5.07
CA LEU A 110 -11.78 -2.37 -4.56
C LEU A 110 -11.75 -3.82 -5.05
N GLY A 111 -12.90 -4.45 -5.28
CA GLY A 111 -13.04 -5.76 -5.88
C GLY A 111 -12.47 -5.87 -7.29
N CYS A 112 -12.26 -4.74 -7.98
CA CYS A 112 -11.63 -4.71 -9.30
C CYS A 112 -10.10 -4.85 -9.30
N TYR A 113 -9.42 -4.70 -8.15
CA TYR A 113 -7.99 -5.00 -8.05
C TYR A 113 -7.73 -6.51 -8.14
N LYS A 114 -6.54 -6.89 -8.60
CA LYS A 114 -6.13 -8.30 -8.58
C LYS A 114 -6.16 -8.86 -7.16
N ARG A 115 -5.67 -8.09 -6.20
CA ARG A 115 -5.71 -8.41 -4.77
C ARG A 115 -5.64 -7.15 -3.93
N VAL A 116 -6.38 -7.14 -2.84
CA VAL A 116 -6.34 -6.11 -1.80
C VAL A 116 -5.74 -6.72 -0.54
N PHE A 117 -4.71 -6.09 0.00
CA PHE A 117 -4.06 -6.54 1.22
C PHE A 117 -4.44 -5.63 2.38
N VAL A 118 -4.86 -6.21 3.50
CA VAL A 118 -5.24 -5.52 4.73
C VAL A 118 -4.38 -6.00 5.90
N GLU A 119 -4.30 -5.21 6.97
CA GLU A 119 -3.36 -5.46 8.07
C GLU A 119 -3.85 -6.50 9.07
N THR A 120 -5.16 -6.69 9.20
CA THR A 120 -5.75 -7.54 10.23
C THR A 120 -6.84 -8.45 9.69
N GLU A 121 -7.07 -9.55 10.39
CA GLU A 121 -8.13 -10.49 10.06
C GLU A 121 -9.53 -9.85 10.25
N SER A 122 -9.69 -8.97 11.23
CA SER A 122 -10.93 -8.22 11.42
C SER A 122 -11.24 -7.30 10.23
N MET A 123 -10.22 -6.64 9.68
CA MET A 123 -10.37 -5.86 8.44
C MET A 123 -10.77 -6.75 7.27
N ARG A 124 -10.13 -7.91 7.10
CA ARG A 124 -10.48 -8.86 6.03
C ARG A 124 -11.96 -9.25 6.10
N LYS A 125 -12.41 -9.69 7.27
CA LYS A 125 -13.82 -10.06 7.49
C LYS A 125 -14.79 -8.92 7.19
N ALA A 126 -14.45 -7.69 7.59
CA ALA A 126 -15.28 -6.53 7.34
C ALA A 126 -15.35 -6.17 5.84
N PHE A 127 -14.25 -6.29 5.11
CA PHE A 127 -14.23 -6.10 3.65
C PHE A 127 -15.02 -7.20 2.93
N GLU A 128 -14.91 -8.45 3.37
CA GLU A 128 -15.66 -9.59 2.82
C GLU A 128 -17.16 -9.45 3.08
N ALA A 129 -17.55 -9.05 4.30
CA ALA A 129 -18.95 -8.78 4.64
C ALA A 129 -19.58 -7.66 3.79
N ALA A 130 -18.75 -6.71 3.35
CA ALA A 130 -19.16 -5.63 2.45
C ALA A 130 -19.04 -5.99 0.95
N GLY A 131 -18.73 -7.26 0.61
CA GLY A 131 -18.76 -7.79 -0.75
C GLY A 131 -17.41 -7.90 -1.47
N ALA A 132 -16.29 -7.51 -0.86
CA ALA A 132 -14.96 -7.65 -1.46
C ALA A 132 -14.36 -9.04 -1.19
N GLN A 133 -14.30 -9.90 -2.21
CA GLN A 133 -13.80 -11.28 -2.08
C GLN A 133 -12.30 -11.45 -2.38
N ASN A 134 -11.65 -10.44 -2.92
CA ASN A 134 -10.24 -10.47 -3.32
C ASN A 134 -9.29 -9.96 -2.22
N VAL A 135 -9.66 -10.07 -0.95
CA VAL A 135 -8.93 -9.55 0.19
C VAL A 135 -8.05 -10.62 0.83
N SER A 136 -6.85 -10.22 1.22
CA SER A 136 -5.90 -11.07 1.97
C SER A 136 -5.27 -10.26 3.10
N VAL A 137 -4.91 -10.95 4.18
CA VAL A 137 -4.18 -10.33 5.28
C VAL A 137 -2.69 -10.35 4.97
N TYR A 138 -2.02 -9.23 5.19
CA TYR A 138 -0.57 -9.19 5.32
C TYR A 138 -0.20 -8.76 6.74
N PRO A 139 0.66 -9.49 7.43
CA PRO A 139 0.99 -9.18 8.80
C PRO A 139 1.77 -7.87 8.88
N ASN A 140 1.48 -7.08 9.93
CA ASN A 140 2.21 -5.85 10.19
C ASN A 140 3.62 -6.19 10.70
N CYS A 141 4.58 -6.27 9.79
CA CYS A 141 5.96 -6.65 10.08
C CYS A 141 6.79 -5.45 10.50
N ARG A 142 7.67 -5.67 11.48
CA ARG A 142 8.78 -4.76 11.82
C ARG A 142 10.09 -5.53 11.71
N LYS A 143 11.18 -4.85 11.33
CA LYS A 143 12.51 -5.46 11.42
C LYS A 143 12.79 -5.82 12.89
N ARG A 144 13.29 -7.02 13.15
CA ARG A 144 13.79 -7.37 14.49
C ARG A 144 14.92 -6.42 14.84
N PRO A 145 14.97 -5.88 16.09
CA PRO A 145 16.12 -5.11 16.52
C PRO A 145 17.37 -6.00 16.45
N VAL A 146 18.45 -5.45 15.94
CA VAL A 146 19.74 -6.16 15.81
C VAL A 146 20.38 -6.39 17.19
N VAL A 147 19.99 -5.61 18.20
CA VAL A 147 20.47 -5.74 19.56
C VAL A 147 19.38 -6.40 20.40
N PRO A 148 19.67 -7.51 21.12
CA PRO A 148 18.71 -8.08 22.05
C PRO A 148 18.33 -7.04 23.08
N CYS A 149 17.03 -6.80 23.24
CA CYS A 149 16.52 -5.92 24.28
C CYS A 149 16.93 -6.51 25.65
N GLN A 150 17.90 -5.90 26.32
CA GLN A 150 18.22 -6.25 27.69
C GLN A 150 17.04 -5.78 28.55
N VAL A 151 16.18 -6.71 28.92
CA VAL A 151 15.19 -6.48 29.97
C VAL A 151 15.97 -6.27 31.26
N ARG A 152 16.14 -5.02 31.71
CA ARG A 152 16.58 -4.73 33.04
C ARG A 152 15.55 -5.34 34.00
N LYS A 153 15.88 -6.47 34.60
CA LYS A 153 15.17 -6.94 35.79
C LYS A 153 15.41 -5.89 36.86
N THR A 154 14.45 -5.05 37.12
CA THR A 154 14.42 -4.27 38.38
C THR A 154 14.24 -5.29 39.49
N VAL A 155 15.34 -5.65 40.12
CA VAL A 155 15.32 -6.38 41.40
C VAL A 155 14.70 -5.39 42.38
N GLY A 156 13.47 -5.65 42.79
CA GLY A 156 12.81 -4.92 43.86
C GLY A 156 13.64 -5.13 45.12
N GLY A 157 14.31 -4.08 45.56
CA GLY A 157 14.85 -4.00 46.93
C GLY A 157 13.69 -3.78 47.89
N ILE A 158 13.69 -4.54 48.93
CA ILE A 158 12.90 -4.50 50.17
C ILE A 158 12.96 -3.12 50.80
#